data_2ae3449b4003c4234b4d66477ecfebe6
#
_entry.id   2ae3449b4003c4234b4d66477ecfebe6
#
_cell.length_a   1.000
_cell.length_b   1.000
_cell.length_c   1.000
_cell.angle_alpha   90.00
_cell.angle_beta   90.00
_cell.angle_gamma   90.00
#
_symmetry.space_group_name_H-M   'P 1'
#
loop_
_entity.id
_entity.type
_entity.pdbx_description
1 polymer ?
#
loop_
_entity_poly.entity_id
_entity_poly.type
_entity_poly.pdbx_seq_one_letter_code
_entity_poly.pdbx_strand_id
1 'polypeptide(L)'
;HFQKEFPQGKLVRVIKGSVFDVAVDLRAGSKTYGKWFGVELTEENKKQFYISEGFAHGFLVLSDEAEFCYKVTDFYHPGDEGGLAWNDPSIGIEWPQLVGEYPGNADPSGYKLEDGTPLNFSEKDTKWDTLENTFKFK
;
A
#
# COMPACT_ATOMS: atom_id res chain seq x y z
N HIS A 1 -2.64 0.84 -4.30
CA HIS A 1 -3.22 0.62 -5.65
C HIS A 1 -3.81 -0.76 -5.81
N PHE A 2 -4.67 -0.90 -6.81
CA PHE A 2 -5.23 -2.16 -7.29
C PHE A 2 -5.76 -1.97 -8.71
N GLN A 3 -6.08 -3.05 -9.40
CA GLN A 3 -6.81 -3.03 -10.68
C GLN A 3 -8.24 -3.51 -10.44
N LYS A 4 -9.21 -2.84 -11.05
CA LYS A 4 -10.64 -3.03 -10.77
C LYS A 4 -11.25 -4.20 -11.55
N GLU A 5 -11.13 -4.15 -12.87
CA GLU A 5 -11.71 -5.17 -13.77
C GLU A 5 -10.74 -6.33 -14.04
N PHE A 6 -9.43 -6.06 -13.91
CA PHE A 6 -8.36 -7.05 -14.09
C PHE A 6 -7.52 -7.14 -12.81
N PRO A 7 -8.12 -7.60 -11.70
CA PRO A 7 -7.40 -7.64 -10.41
C PRO A 7 -6.18 -8.56 -10.47
N GLN A 8 -5.12 -8.14 -9.80
CA GLN A 8 -3.86 -8.87 -9.75
C GLN A 8 -3.62 -9.46 -8.37
N GLY A 9 -3.36 -10.76 -8.29
CA GLY A 9 -2.63 -11.35 -7.18
C GLY A 9 -1.14 -11.01 -7.33
N LYS A 10 -0.45 -10.73 -6.24
CA LYS A 10 0.95 -10.31 -6.24
C LYS A 10 1.76 -11.12 -5.24
N LEU A 11 2.87 -11.67 -5.67
CA LEU A 11 3.87 -12.27 -4.79
C LEU A 11 5.08 -11.34 -4.75
N VAL A 12 5.32 -10.72 -3.60
CA VAL A 12 6.33 -9.67 -3.45
C VAL A 12 7.45 -10.09 -2.52
N ARG A 13 8.65 -9.59 -2.77
CA ARG A 13 9.82 -9.74 -1.92
C ARG A 13 10.81 -8.59 -2.12
N VAL A 14 11.71 -8.41 -1.17
CA VAL A 14 12.80 -7.43 -1.22
C VAL A 14 14.13 -8.18 -1.34
N ILE A 15 14.90 -7.86 -2.39
CA ILE A 15 16.23 -8.44 -2.63
C ILE A 15 17.35 -7.57 -2.06
N LYS A 16 17.11 -6.27 -1.89
CA LYS A 16 18.06 -5.33 -1.27
C LYS A 16 17.29 -4.31 -0.46
N GLY A 17 17.78 -3.98 0.73
CA GLY A 17 17.16 -3.00 1.61
C GLY A 17 15.98 -3.56 2.37
N SER A 18 15.05 -2.67 2.76
CA SER A 18 13.86 -3.02 3.52
C SER A 18 12.66 -2.15 3.17
N VAL A 19 11.47 -2.77 3.18
CA VAL A 19 10.20 -2.06 3.04
C VAL A 19 9.21 -2.59 4.06
N PHE A 20 8.23 -1.75 4.44
CA PHE A 20 7.02 -2.17 5.12
C PHE A 20 5.91 -2.29 4.09
N ASP A 21 5.43 -3.49 3.86
CA ASP A 21 4.45 -3.81 2.83
C ASP A 21 3.08 -4.04 3.45
N VAL A 22 2.03 -3.46 2.85
CA VAL A 22 0.69 -3.44 3.42
C VAL A 22 -0.33 -3.90 2.39
N ALA A 23 -1.25 -4.73 2.85
CA ALA A 23 -2.45 -5.12 2.11
C ALA A 23 -3.70 -4.73 2.90
N VAL A 24 -4.72 -4.20 2.21
CA VAL A 24 -6.01 -3.84 2.79
C VAL A 24 -7.12 -4.58 2.05
N ASP A 25 -7.97 -5.28 2.79
CA ASP A 25 -9.09 -6.02 2.20
C ASP A 25 -10.19 -5.07 1.71
N LEU A 26 -10.46 -5.10 0.40
CA LEU A 26 -11.51 -4.30 -0.24
C LEU A 26 -12.67 -5.17 -0.78
N ARG A 27 -12.75 -6.43 -0.37
CA ARG A 27 -13.84 -7.32 -0.80
C ARG A 27 -15.10 -7.04 0.01
N ALA A 28 -16.14 -6.54 -0.66
CA ALA A 28 -17.43 -6.31 -0.04
C ALA A 28 -17.99 -7.62 0.53
N GLY A 29 -18.49 -7.60 1.76
CA GLY A 29 -18.99 -8.79 2.44
C GLY A 29 -17.95 -9.69 3.09
N SER A 30 -16.66 -9.41 2.91
CA SER A 30 -15.60 -10.09 3.65
C SER A 30 -15.65 -9.73 5.14
N LYS A 31 -15.39 -10.70 6.01
CA LYS A 31 -15.30 -10.46 7.47
C LYS A 31 -14.13 -9.53 7.83
N THR A 32 -13.16 -9.40 6.93
CA THR A 32 -11.98 -8.55 7.12
C THR A 32 -12.00 -7.29 6.24
N TYR A 33 -13.14 -6.95 5.64
CA TYR A 33 -13.28 -5.74 4.85
C TYR A 33 -12.79 -4.50 5.62
N GLY A 34 -11.92 -3.72 4.99
CA GLY A 34 -11.31 -2.53 5.59
C GLY A 34 -10.19 -2.81 6.60
N LYS A 35 -9.87 -4.06 6.87
CA LYS A 35 -8.74 -4.44 7.72
C LYS A 35 -7.45 -4.47 6.92
N TRP A 36 -6.36 -4.10 7.57
CA TRP A 36 -5.04 -4.12 6.97
C TRP A 36 -4.13 -5.15 7.64
N PHE A 37 -3.16 -5.61 6.87
CA PHE A 37 -2.05 -6.42 7.36
C PHE A 37 -0.75 -5.85 6.80
N GLY A 38 0.24 -5.67 7.66
CA GLY A 38 1.55 -5.16 7.28
C GLY A 38 2.66 -6.11 7.69
N VAL A 39 3.71 -6.16 6.89
CA VAL A 39 4.88 -6.99 7.12
C VAL A 39 6.15 -6.29 6.65
N GLU A 40 7.20 -6.39 7.42
CA GLU A 40 8.53 -5.92 6.98
C GLU A 40 9.18 -6.99 6.10
N LEU A 41 9.59 -6.57 4.90
CA LEU A 41 10.30 -7.40 3.93
C LEU A 41 11.72 -6.87 3.79
N THR A 42 12.71 -7.73 4.02
CA THR A 42 14.12 -7.34 3.96
C THR A 42 14.94 -8.38 3.18
N GLU A 43 16.14 -7.97 2.74
CA GLU A 43 17.09 -8.90 2.14
C GLU A 43 17.53 -10.00 3.13
N GLU A 44 17.59 -9.68 4.43
CA GLU A 44 18.01 -10.61 5.47
C GLU A 44 16.92 -11.62 5.83
N ASN A 45 15.66 -11.16 6.01
CA ASN A 45 14.58 -12.05 6.43
C ASN A 45 14.03 -12.91 5.30
N LYS A 46 14.27 -12.52 4.04
CA LYS A 46 13.87 -13.25 2.83
C LYS A 46 12.39 -13.62 2.77
N LYS A 47 11.55 -12.88 3.48
CA LYS A 47 10.10 -13.11 3.47
C LYS A 47 9.52 -12.78 2.11
N GLN A 48 8.53 -13.56 1.74
CA GLN A 48 7.67 -13.27 0.61
C GLN A 48 6.26 -13.01 1.12
N PHE A 49 5.56 -12.08 0.49
CA PHE A 49 4.20 -11.72 0.85
C PHE A 49 3.29 -11.88 -0.35
N TYR A 50 2.25 -12.69 -0.20
CA TYR A 50 1.24 -12.86 -1.24
C TYR A 50 0.03 -11.99 -0.93
N ILE A 51 -0.26 -11.06 -1.84
CA ILE A 51 -1.44 -10.18 -1.78
C ILE A 51 -2.46 -10.73 -2.79
N SER A 52 -3.58 -11.22 -2.28
CA SER A 52 -4.66 -11.77 -3.12
C SER A 52 -5.34 -10.69 -3.96
N GLU A 53 -6.00 -11.12 -5.01
CA GLU A 53 -6.97 -10.28 -5.71
C GLU A 53 -8.03 -9.74 -4.73
N GLY A 54 -8.49 -8.53 -4.94
CA GLY A 54 -9.47 -7.89 -4.06
C GLY A 54 -8.86 -7.11 -2.89
N PHE A 55 -7.53 -7.02 -2.83
CA PHE A 55 -6.81 -6.21 -1.83
C PHE A 55 -6.14 -5.00 -2.48
N ALA A 56 -6.16 -3.88 -1.78
CA ALA A 56 -5.27 -2.77 -2.08
C ALA A 56 -3.87 -3.09 -1.56
N HIS A 57 -2.84 -2.61 -2.26
CA HIS A 57 -1.45 -2.87 -1.95
C HIS A 57 -0.65 -1.57 -1.95
N GLY A 58 0.20 -1.40 -0.96
CA GLY A 58 1.14 -0.29 -0.89
C GLY A 58 2.33 -0.65 -0.01
N PHE A 59 3.37 0.17 -0.06
CA PHE A 59 4.55 -0.05 0.77
C PHE A 59 5.28 1.26 1.08
N LEU A 60 6.02 1.24 2.18
CA LEU A 60 6.92 2.31 2.61
C LEU A 60 8.36 1.77 2.61
N VAL A 61 9.26 2.45 1.91
CA VAL A 61 10.69 2.12 1.92
C VAL A 61 11.30 2.59 3.24
N LEU A 62 11.95 1.68 3.95
CA LEU A 62 12.55 1.93 5.28
C LEU A 62 14.06 2.14 5.23
N SER A 63 14.71 1.82 4.11
CA SER A 63 16.15 1.99 3.88
C SER A 63 16.40 3.09 2.85
N ASP A 64 17.66 3.49 2.68
CA ASP A 64 18.05 4.50 1.67
C ASP A 64 17.71 4.05 0.26
N GLU A 65 17.88 2.76 -0.01
CA GLU A 65 17.52 2.10 -1.26
C GLU A 65 16.81 0.78 -1.00
N ALA A 66 15.93 0.38 -1.91
CA ALA A 66 15.33 -0.94 -1.90
C ALA A 66 15.15 -1.47 -3.32
N GLU A 67 15.46 -2.75 -3.51
CA GLU A 67 15.11 -3.48 -4.71
C GLU A 67 13.90 -4.36 -4.41
N PHE A 68 12.78 -3.98 -4.99
CA PHE A 68 11.48 -4.62 -4.79
C PHE A 68 11.13 -5.46 -6.00
N CYS A 69 10.92 -6.75 -5.80
CA CYS A 69 10.62 -7.71 -6.85
C CYS A 69 9.25 -8.33 -6.63
N TYR A 70 8.45 -8.41 -7.67
CA TYR A 70 7.13 -9.03 -7.56
C TYR A 70 6.73 -9.78 -8.83
N LYS A 71 5.89 -10.79 -8.65
CA LYS A 71 5.20 -11.52 -9.70
C LYS A 71 3.72 -11.26 -9.59
N VAL A 72 3.05 -11.14 -10.72
CA VAL A 72 1.62 -10.84 -10.79
C VAL A 72 0.86 -11.89 -11.58
N THR A 73 -0.41 -12.06 -11.28
CA THR A 73 -1.27 -13.08 -11.91
C THR A 73 -1.99 -12.57 -13.16
N ASP A 74 -1.93 -11.27 -13.44
CA ASP A 74 -2.51 -10.67 -14.63
C ASP A 74 -1.62 -9.51 -15.11
N PHE A 75 -1.81 -9.09 -16.34
CA PHE A 75 -1.06 -8.00 -16.94
C PHE A 75 -1.42 -6.64 -16.32
N TYR A 76 -0.50 -5.69 -16.45
CA TYR A 76 -0.73 -4.32 -16.05
C TYR A 76 -1.68 -3.60 -17.01
N HIS A 77 -2.78 -3.07 -16.48
CA HIS A 77 -3.76 -2.29 -17.19
C HIS A 77 -3.83 -0.87 -16.60
N PRO A 78 -3.05 0.10 -17.11
CA PRO A 78 -2.93 1.42 -16.49
C PRO A 78 -4.24 2.19 -16.41
N GLY A 79 -5.16 1.98 -17.36
CA GLY A 79 -6.50 2.60 -17.33
C GLY A 79 -7.48 1.99 -16.33
N ASP A 80 -7.11 0.89 -15.70
CA ASP A 80 -7.95 0.12 -14.78
C ASP A 80 -7.59 0.35 -13.30
N GLU A 81 -6.64 1.21 -13.02
CA GLU A 81 -6.17 1.45 -11.66
C GLU A 81 -7.22 2.12 -10.78
N GLY A 82 -7.29 1.65 -9.55
CA GLY A 82 -7.90 2.31 -8.41
C GLY A 82 -6.91 2.42 -7.28
N GLY A 83 -7.27 3.15 -6.26
CA GLY A 83 -6.41 3.32 -5.10
C GLY A 83 -7.18 3.66 -3.85
N LEU A 84 -6.47 3.63 -2.74
CA LEU A 84 -6.98 3.88 -1.40
C LEU A 84 -6.02 4.83 -0.70
N ALA A 85 -6.56 5.86 -0.05
CA ALA A 85 -5.76 6.81 0.70
C ALA A 85 -4.92 6.08 1.77
N TRP A 86 -3.62 6.19 1.65
CA TRP A 86 -2.63 5.51 2.51
C TRP A 86 -2.75 5.93 3.98
N ASN A 87 -3.27 7.12 4.24
CA ASN A 87 -3.39 7.75 5.55
C ASN A 87 -4.84 7.83 6.05
N ASP A 88 -5.75 7.06 5.49
CA ASP A 88 -7.15 7.07 5.91
C ASP A 88 -7.27 6.62 7.38
N PRO A 89 -7.77 7.47 8.28
CA PRO A 89 -7.89 7.13 9.70
C PRO A 89 -8.91 6.02 9.98
N SER A 90 -9.87 5.79 9.08
CA SER A 90 -10.84 4.70 9.23
C SER A 90 -10.19 3.32 9.03
N ILE A 91 -9.07 3.25 8.33
CA ILE A 91 -8.27 2.03 8.18
C ILE A 91 -7.23 1.96 9.30
N GLY A 92 -6.56 3.07 9.58
CA GLY A 92 -5.63 3.19 10.68
C GLY A 92 -4.33 2.42 10.49
N ILE A 93 -3.78 2.39 9.26
CA ILE A 93 -2.50 1.74 9.01
C ILE A 93 -1.40 2.39 9.87
N GLU A 94 -0.71 1.58 10.65
CA GLU A 94 0.41 2.02 11.48
C GLU A 94 1.70 1.92 10.68
N TRP A 95 2.00 2.97 9.90
CA TRP A 95 3.23 3.05 9.13
C TRP A 95 4.42 3.26 10.06
N PRO A 96 5.45 2.39 10.05
CA PRO A 96 6.61 2.56 10.90
C PRO A 96 7.40 3.80 10.51
N GLN A 97 8.03 4.45 11.49
CA GLN A 97 8.87 5.64 11.31
C GLN A 97 8.15 6.88 10.75
N LEU A 98 6.84 6.83 10.64
CA LEU A 98 6.06 7.94 10.09
C LEU A 98 5.61 8.88 11.20
N VAL A 99 5.79 10.18 11.01
CA VAL A 99 5.36 11.24 11.93
C VAL A 99 4.50 12.24 11.17
N GLY A 100 3.36 12.62 11.74
CA GLY A 100 2.45 13.59 11.16
C GLY A 100 1.00 13.30 11.51
N GLU A 101 0.11 14.15 11.01
CA GLU A 101 -1.33 14.04 11.25
C GLU A 101 -2.07 13.98 9.91
N TYR A 102 -3.17 13.25 9.91
CA TYR A 102 -4.02 13.11 8.75
C TYR A 102 -4.63 14.47 8.33
N PRO A 103 -4.33 14.96 7.11
CA PRO A 103 -4.84 16.26 6.64
C PRO A 103 -6.23 16.20 6.00
N GLY A 104 -6.91 15.06 6.01
CA GLY A 104 -8.23 14.86 5.45
C GLY A 104 -8.29 14.24 4.05
N ASN A 105 -7.15 14.00 3.44
CA ASN A 105 -7.02 13.37 2.12
C ASN A 105 -5.68 12.63 2.00
N ALA A 106 -5.36 12.09 0.84
CA ALA A 106 -4.11 11.35 0.61
C ALA A 106 -2.87 12.25 0.46
N ASP A 107 -2.97 13.55 0.74
CA ASP A 107 -1.86 14.49 0.65
C ASP A 107 -0.76 14.14 1.67
N PRO A 108 0.50 13.96 1.27
CA PRO A 108 1.60 13.68 2.16
C PRO A 108 2.16 14.92 2.88
N SER A 109 1.67 16.12 2.57
CA SER A 109 2.12 17.35 3.23
C SER A 109 1.87 17.28 4.74
N GLY A 110 2.68 17.58 5.60
CA GLY A 110 2.52 17.42 7.06
C GLY A 110 3.05 16.09 7.61
N TYR A 111 3.51 15.19 6.75
CA TYR A 111 4.15 13.95 7.15
C TYR A 111 5.64 13.96 6.81
N LYS A 112 6.40 13.27 7.63
CA LYS A 112 7.83 13.00 7.42
C LYS A 112 8.20 11.71 8.13
N LEU A 113 9.37 11.18 7.83
CA LEU A 113 9.95 10.11 8.62
C LEU A 113 10.52 10.67 9.94
N GLU A 114 10.69 9.80 10.94
CA GLU A 114 11.22 10.18 12.26
C GLU A 114 12.59 10.86 12.18
N ASP A 115 13.42 10.51 11.18
CA ASP A 115 14.72 11.12 10.93
C ASP A 115 14.63 12.48 10.22
N GLY A 116 13.41 12.96 9.92
CA GLY A 116 13.16 14.21 9.22
C GLY A 116 13.13 14.11 7.70
N THR A 117 13.38 12.95 7.12
CA THR A 117 13.30 12.73 5.67
C THR A 117 11.87 12.95 5.17
N PRO A 118 11.64 13.80 4.16
CA PRO A 118 10.32 13.98 3.59
C PRO A 118 9.87 12.72 2.83
N LEU A 119 8.58 12.47 2.82
CA LEU A 119 8.01 11.38 2.03
C LEU A 119 8.12 11.69 0.54
N ASN A 120 8.50 10.69 -0.25
CA ASN A 120 8.55 10.76 -1.70
C ASN A 120 7.40 9.92 -2.29
N PHE A 121 6.46 10.60 -2.92
CA PHE A 121 5.25 10.00 -3.49
C PHE A 121 5.22 10.13 -5.01
N SER A 122 4.59 9.17 -5.67
CA SER A 122 4.09 9.41 -7.02
C SER A 122 2.88 10.35 -6.95
N GLU A 123 2.68 11.19 -7.97
CA GLU A 123 1.58 12.14 -7.98
C GLU A 123 0.21 11.46 -7.80
N LYS A 124 0.00 10.32 -8.41
CA LYS A 124 -1.27 9.58 -8.30
C LYS A 124 -1.57 9.11 -6.86
N ASP A 125 -0.55 8.82 -6.06
CA ASP A 125 -0.72 8.34 -4.69
C ASP A 125 -1.22 9.43 -3.73
N THR A 126 -1.16 10.68 -4.13
CA THR A 126 -1.64 11.82 -3.34
C THR A 126 -3.14 12.12 -3.55
N LYS A 127 -3.81 11.39 -4.45
CA LYS A 127 -5.15 11.72 -4.93
C LYS A 127 -6.21 10.64 -4.70
N TRP A 128 -5.85 9.53 -4.07
CA TRP A 128 -6.79 8.43 -3.86
C TRP A 128 -7.85 8.73 -2.81
N ASP A 129 -9.02 8.16 -3.01
CA ASP A 129 -10.16 8.28 -2.11
C ASP A 129 -9.96 7.47 -0.81
N THR A 130 -10.74 7.84 0.20
CA THR A 130 -10.85 7.07 1.45
C THR A 130 -11.60 5.74 1.24
N LEU A 131 -11.59 4.89 2.25
CA LEU A 131 -12.29 3.59 2.24
C LEU A 131 -13.78 3.74 1.92
N GLU A 132 -14.40 4.82 2.38
CA GLU A 132 -15.82 5.08 2.13
C GLU A 132 -16.14 5.20 0.63
N ASN A 133 -15.29 5.89 -0.12
CA ASN A 133 -15.54 6.27 -1.50
C ASN A 133 -14.78 5.43 -2.53
N THR A 134 -13.79 4.65 -2.11
CA THR A 134 -13.02 3.82 -3.03
C THR A 134 -13.83 2.66 -3.60
N PHE A 135 -13.33 2.11 -4.69
CA PHE A 135 -13.90 0.92 -5.32
C PHE A 135 -13.90 -0.28 -4.37
N LYS A 136 -14.95 -1.09 -4.42
CA LYS A 136 -15.09 -2.30 -3.61
C LYS A 136 -15.28 -3.51 -4.52
N PHE A 137 -14.53 -4.55 -4.26
CA PHE A 137 -14.70 -5.82 -4.97
C PHE A 137 -15.93 -6.55 -4.42
N LYS A 138 -16.69 -7.12 -5.31
CA LYS A 138 -17.88 -7.91 -4.95
C LYS A 138 -17.52 -9.36 -4.61
#